data_90942f22758023ff426b1edab178d252
#
_entry.id   90942f22758023ff426b1edab178d252
#
_cell.length_a   1.000
_cell.length_b   1.000
_cell.length_c   1.000
_cell.angle_alpha   90.00
_cell.angle_beta   90.00
_cell.angle_gamma   90.00
#
_symmetry.space_group_name_H-M   'P 1'
#
loop_
_entity.id
_entity.type
_entity.pdbx_description
1 polymer ?
#
loop_
_entity_poly.entity_id
_entity_poly.type
_entity_poly.pdbx_seq_one_letter_code
_entity_poly.pdbx_strand_id
1 'polypeptide(L)'
;RHGASGGVLASLLSHNIGLPPVLAHGSDAVRAEVIPPVLAGEQIAALAITEPDGGSDVAQLKTTARREGDDYIVNGEKVFITSGMRADWITVAVRTGEPGSKGSAGISMLLIPGHSPGLSRTRLDKMGWLCSDTAHLRFDNVRVPARYLLGEEGAGFRIIMANFNGERFGLAASALGFAEACYDEACYDEALAWARQRKTFGAALVEHQ
;
A
#
# COMPACT_ATOMS: atom_id res chain seq x y z
N ARG A 1 1.60 -22.67 -7.12
CA ARG A 1 2.49 -23.32 -6.12
C ARG A 1 3.99 -23.11 -6.39
N HIS A 2 4.39 -22.08 -7.11
CA HIS A 2 5.79 -21.83 -7.42
C HIS A 2 6.33 -20.58 -6.68
N GLY A 3 6.26 -20.63 -5.34
CA GLY A 3 7.30 -20.03 -4.52
C GLY A 3 7.42 -18.51 -4.42
N ALA A 4 6.41 -17.71 -4.77
CA ALA A 4 6.46 -16.30 -4.41
C ALA A 4 6.14 -16.16 -2.92
N SER A 5 7.10 -15.67 -2.12
CA SER A 5 6.83 -15.34 -0.72
C SER A 5 5.80 -14.21 -0.62
N GLY A 6 5.05 -14.14 0.48
CA GLY A 6 4.09 -13.06 0.72
C GLY A 6 4.69 -11.66 0.61
N GLY A 7 5.99 -11.50 0.92
CA GLY A 7 6.68 -10.23 0.76
C GLY A 7 6.92 -9.81 -0.70
N VAL A 8 7.16 -10.76 -1.61
CA VAL A 8 7.24 -10.48 -3.05
C VAL A 8 5.87 -10.03 -3.56
N LEU A 9 4.81 -10.74 -3.18
CA LEU A 9 3.44 -10.38 -3.53
C LEU A 9 3.09 -8.98 -3.03
N ALA A 10 3.40 -8.66 -1.76
CA ALA A 10 3.16 -7.33 -1.20
C ALA A 10 3.90 -6.22 -1.94
N SER A 11 5.15 -6.46 -2.38
CA SER A 11 5.90 -5.51 -3.19
C SER A 11 5.26 -5.25 -4.55
N LEU A 12 4.77 -6.30 -5.21
CA LEU A 12 4.09 -6.17 -6.50
C LEU A 12 2.72 -5.48 -6.35
N LEU A 13 1.98 -5.78 -5.29
CA LEU A 13 0.64 -5.21 -5.06
C LEU A 13 0.67 -3.72 -4.71
N SER A 14 1.80 -3.14 -4.29
CA SER A 14 1.87 -1.70 -3.96
C SER A 14 1.49 -0.81 -5.16
N HIS A 15 1.78 -1.23 -6.38
CA HIS A 15 1.36 -0.52 -7.59
C HIS A 15 -0.15 -0.54 -7.79
N ASN A 16 -0.80 -1.66 -7.42
CA ASN A 16 -2.25 -1.82 -7.54
C ASN A 16 -3.04 -0.96 -6.56
N ILE A 17 -2.39 -0.40 -5.54
CA ILE A 17 -3.03 0.48 -4.57
C ILE A 17 -2.61 1.94 -4.71
N GLY A 18 -1.38 2.20 -5.18
CA GLY A 18 -0.85 3.56 -5.37
C GLY A 18 -1.28 4.21 -6.68
N LEU A 19 -1.43 3.44 -7.76
CA LEU A 19 -1.76 3.94 -9.10
C LEU A 19 -3.25 4.20 -9.37
N PRO A 20 -4.22 3.41 -8.89
CA PRO A 20 -5.62 3.61 -9.27
C PRO A 20 -6.16 5.02 -9.03
N PRO A 21 -5.82 5.73 -7.93
CA PRO A 21 -6.20 7.12 -7.76
C PRO A 21 -5.63 8.03 -8.84
N VAL A 22 -4.39 7.78 -9.29
CA VAL A 22 -3.75 8.54 -10.37
C VAL A 22 -4.45 8.29 -11.69
N LEU A 23 -4.77 7.02 -11.99
CA LEU A 23 -5.47 6.64 -13.22
C LEU A 23 -6.88 7.26 -13.30
N ALA A 24 -7.62 7.23 -12.19
CA ALA A 24 -9.01 7.68 -12.16
C ALA A 24 -9.16 9.21 -12.07
N HIS A 25 -8.23 9.89 -11.38
CA HIS A 25 -8.39 11.28 -10.97
C HIS A 25 -7.22 12.20 -11.34
N GLY A 26 -6.10 11.69 -11.84
CA GLY A 26 -5.00 12.49 -12.37
C GLY A 26 -5.38 13.20 -13.67
N SER A 27 -4.78 14.36 -13.94
CA SER A 27 -4.86 15.00 -15.26
C SER A 27 -4.19 14.11 -16.32
N ASP A 28 -4.48 14.34 -17.61
CA ASP A 28 -3.88 13.57 -18.70
C ASP A 28 -2.35 13.69 -18.68
N ALA A 29 -1.82 14.85 -18.34
CA ALA A 29 -0.38 15.07 -18.21
C ALA A 29 0.23 14.23 -17.08
N VAL A 30 -0.43 14.19 -15.90
CA VAL A 30 0.02 13.39 -14.75
C VAL A 30 -0.08 11.88 -15.05
N ARG A 31 -1.14 11.44 -15.70
CA ARG A 31 -1.28 10.04 -16.13
C ARG A 31 -0.17 9.64 -17.10
N ALA A 32 0.11 10.48 -18.10
CA ALA A 32 1.16 10.20 -19.10
C ALA A 32 2.56 10.19 -18.48
N GLU A 33 2.79 11.00 -17.45
CA GLU A 33 4.07 11.07 -16.73
C GLU A 33 4.31 9.85 -15.83
N VAL A 34 3.28 9.37 -15.14
CA VAL A 34 3.43 8.44 -14.01
C VAL A 34 3.11 7.00 -14.38
N ILE A 35 2.04 6.77 -15.15
CA ILE A 35 1.52 5.41 -15.35
C ILE A 35 2.46 4.54 -16.20
N PRO A 36 2.98 4.99 -17.36
CA PRO A 36 3.79 4.13 -18.21
C PRO A 36 5.07 3.61 -17.53
N PRO A 37 5.92 4.45 -16.88
CA PRO A 37 7.14 3.96 -16.26
C PRO A 37 6.87 3.06 -15.04
N VAL A 38 5.76 3.27 -14.31
CA VAL A 38 5.40 2.37 -13.21
C VAL A 38 4.92 1.02 -13.74
N LEU A 39 4.12 0.99 -14.80
CA LEU A 39 3.68 -0.28 -15.42
C LEU A 39 4.83 -1.02 -16.11
N ALA A 40 5.83 -0.31 -16.60
CA ALA A 40 7.06 -0.91 -17.14
C ALA A 40 7.98 -1.49 -16.05
N GLY A 41 7.72 -1.21 -14.76
CA GLY A 41 8.56 -1.63 -13.64
C GLY A 41 9.83 -0.76 -13.46
N GLU A 42 9.91 0.37 -14.14
CA GLU A 42 11.02 1.33 -14.05
C GLU A 42 10.90 2.22 -12.81
N GLN A 43 9.68 2.46 -12.35
CA GLN A 43 9.37 3.28 -11.18
C GLN A 43 8.40 2.55 -10.23
N ILE A 44 8.39 2.98 -8.97
CA ILE A 44 7.60 2.40 -7.89
C ILE A 44 6.56 3.40 -7.40
N ALA A 45 5.30 2.98 -7.34
CA ALA A 45 4.22 3.74 -6.72
C ALA A 45 3.85 3.18 -5.35
N ALA A 46 3.57 4.07 -4.39
CA ALA A 46 3.08 3.73 -3.06
C ALA A 46 1.82 4.53 -2.70
N LEU A 47 1.05 4.03 -1.73
CA LEU A 47 -0.10 4.70 -1.14
C LEU A 47 0.19 5.05 0.33
N ALA A 48 -0.01 6.29 0.73
CA ALA A 48 0.27 6.78 2.07
C ALA A 48 -0.97 7.45 2.71
N ILE A 49 -1.66 6.71 3.57
CA ILE A 49 -2.89 7.16 4.24
C ILE A 49 -2.72 7.13 5.75
N THR A 50 -2.32 6.00 6.34
CA THR A 50 -2.21 5.76 7.78
C THR A 50 -1.22 6.71 8.43
N GLU A 51 -1.57 7.22 9.61
CA GLU A 51 -0.74 8.08 10.46
C GLU A 51 -0.45 7.41 11.81
N PRO A 52 0.58 7.86 12.56
CA PRO A 52 0.89 7.29 13.88
C PRO A 52 -0.30 7.27 14.84
N ASP A 53 -1.16 8.29 14.77
CA ASP A 53 -2.32 8.44 15.65
C ASP A 53 -3.61 7.80 15.12
N GLY A 54 -3.60 7.28 13.90
CA GLY A 54 -4.84 6.69 13.34
C GLY A 54 -4.68 6.07 11.95
N GLY A 55 -5.33 4.92 11.78
CA GLY A 55 -5.39 4.20 10.50
C GLY A 55 -6.80 3.75 10.15
N SER A 56 -7.56 3.21 11.12
CA SER A 56 -8.95 2.76 10.90
C SER A 56 -9.91 3.93 10.66
N ASP A 57 -9.75 5.03 11.38
CA ASP A 57 -10.52 6.26 11.18
C ASP A 57 -9.73 7.25 10.32
N VAL A 58 -9.75 7.04 9.00
CA VAL A 58 -9.08 7.89 8.02
C VAL A 58 -9.57 9.34 8.07
N ALA A 59 -10.80 9.58 8.53
CA ALA A 59 -11.36 10.93 8.64
C ALA A 59 -10.64 11.81 9.69
N GLN A 60 -9.82 11.23 10.55
CA GLN A 60 -9.07 11.94 11.59
C GLN A 60 -7.62 12.26 11.20
N LEU A 61 -7.20 12.00 9.96
CA LEU A 61 -5.83 12.28 9.53
C LEU A 61 -5.44 13.74 9.77
N LYS A 62 -4.17 13.96 10.12
CA LYS A 62 -3.61 15.23 10.55
C LYS A 62 -2.59 15.84 9.57
N THR A 63 -2.02 15.02 8.67
CA THR A 63 -1.09 15.53 7.64
C THR A 63 -1.78 16.61 6.82
N THR A 64 -1.21 17.82 6.78
CA THR A 64 -1.78 18.99 6.12
C THR A 64 -1.12 19.26 4.78
N ALA A 65 -1.85 19.91 3.88
CA ALA A 65 -1.34 20.48 2.65
C ALA A 65 -1.94 21.88 2.48
N ARG A 66 -1.16 22.90 2.73
CA ARG A 66 -1.58 24.30 2.58
C ARG A 66 -1.23 24.79 1.18
N ARG A 67 -2.21 25.32 0.47
CA ARG A 67 -1.96 25.92 -0.85
C ARG A 67 -1.15 27.20 -0.74
N GLU A 68 -0.13 27.35 -1.59
CA GLU A 68 0.74 28.50 -1.68
C GLU A 68 1.06 28.78 -3.16
N GLY A 69 0.26 29.65 -3.76
CA GLY A 69 0.32 29.90 -5.20
C GLY A 69 -0.04 28.67 -6.01
N ASP A 70 0.88 28.23 -6.87
CA ASP A 70 0.73 27.06 -7.72
C ASP A 70 1.26 25.75 -7.08
N ASP A 71 1.53 25.79 -5.77
CA ASP A 71 2.03 24.65 -5.02
C ASP A 71 1.19 24.36 -3.77
N TYR A 72 1.37 23.16 -3.23
CA TYR A 72 0.99 22.77 -1.87
C TYR A 72 2.22 22.59 -1.00
N ILE A 73 2.16 23.06 0.23
CA ILE A 73 3.18 22.81 1.26
C ILE A 73 2.65 21.75 2.20
N VAL A 74 3.28 20.57 2.16
CA VAL A 74 2.85 19.39 2.91
C VAL A 74 3.65 19.24 4.18
N ASN A 75 2.95 19.04 5.31
CA ASN A 75 3.52 18.81 6.63
C ASN A 75 2.78 17.69 7.35
N GLY A 76 3.51 16.76 7.97
CA GLY A 76 2.95 15.64 8.73
C GLY A 76 3.73 14.35 8.59
N GLU A 77 3.07 13.25 8.92
CA GLU A 77 3.71 11.94 8.96
C GLU A 77 2.75 10.86 8.43
N LYS A 78 3.32 9.83 7.79
CA LYS A 78 2.60 8.62 7.37
C LYS A 78 3.37 7.39 7.79
N VAL A 79 2.67 6.37 8.27
CA VAL A 79 3.29 5.17 8.82
C VAL A 79 2.75 3.90 8.15
N PHE A 80 3.52 2.83 8.17
CA PHE A 80 3.21 1.54 7.54
C PHE A 80 3.08 1.61 6.02
N ILE A 81 3.87 2.44 5.38
CA ILE A 81 3.79 2.65 3.94
C ILE A 81 4.60 1.60 3.19
N THR A 82 3.90 0.67 2.55
CA THR A 82 4.49 -0.38 1.71
C THR A 82 5.22 0.23 0.52
N SER A 83 6.43 -0.24 0.24
CA SER A 83 7.35 0.31 -0.76
C SER A 83 7.79 1.76 -0.49
N GLY A 84 7.49 2.29 0.69
CA GLY A 84 7.73 3.70 1.04
C GLY A 84 9.20 4.09 1.06
N MET A 85 10.12 3.14 1.27
CA MET A 85 11.57 3.41 1.22
C MET A 85 12.06 3.70 -0.20
N ARG A 86 11.40 3.15 -1.22
CA ARG A 86 11.88 3.15 -2.61
C ARG A 86 10.94 3.85 -3.59
N ALA A 87 9.73 4.21 -3.15
CA ALA A 87 8.72 4.78 -4.03
C ALA A 87 9.20 6.05 -4.74
N ASP A 88 9.07 6.07 -6.07
CA ASP A 88 9.28 7.24 -6.92
C ASP A 88 8.07 8.16 -6.89
N TRP A 89 6.88 7.57 -6.72
CA TRP A 89 5.61 8.27 -6.61
C TRP A 89 4.85 7.81 -5.37
N ILE A 90 4.34 8.77 -4.61
CA ILE A 90 3.57 8.49 -3.40
C ILE A 90 2.22 9.20 -3.49
N THR A 91 1.14 8.42 -3.57
CA THR A 91 -0.23 8.93 -3.48
C THR A 91 -0.56 9.14 -2.01
N VAL A 92 -0.70 10.39 -1.57
CA VAL A 92 -0.79 10.77 -0.15
C VAL A 92 -2.14 11.41 0.16
N ALA A 93 -2.80 10.92 1.21
CA ALA A 93 -3.97 11.56 1.79
C ALA A 93 -3.54 12.72 2.69
N VAL A 94 -4.06 13.91 2.43
CA VAL A 94 -3.72 15.13 3.14
C VAL A 94 -4.96 15.94 3.49
N ARG A 95 -4.85 16.85 4.44
CA ARG A 95 -5.90 17.79 4.80
C ARG A 95 -5.60 19.14 4.16
N THR A 96 -6.47 19.57 3.24
CA THR A 96 -6.42 20.87 2.56
C THR A 96 -7.45 21.88 3.09
N GLY A 97 -8.42 21.42 3.89
CA GLY A 97 -9.42 22.30 4.51
C GLY A 97 -8.81 23.27 5.54
N GLU A 98 -9.65 24.16 6.07
CA GLU A 98 -9.24 25.13 7.10
C GLU A 98 -8.53 24.46 8.28
N PRO A 99 -7.55 25.14 8.91
CA PRO A 99 -6.85 24.62 10.07
C PRO A 99 -7.83 24.18 11.18
N GLY A 100 -7.69 22.95 11.66
CA GLY A 100 -8.58 22.38 12.66
C GLY A 100 -9.89 21.80 12.12
N SER A 101 -10.14 21.85 10.80
CA SER A 101 -11.28 21.13 10.19
C SER A 101 -11.21 19.64 10.52
N LYS A 102 -12.37 19.06 10.86
CA LYS A 102 -12.49 17.62 11.18
C LYS A 102 -13.40 16.95 10.16
N GLY A 103 -13.32 15.62 10.15
CA GLY A 103 -14.16 14.81 9.28
C GLY A 103 -13.59 14.67 7.86
N SER A 104 -14.37 14.07 6.99
CA SER A 104 -13.96 13.62 5.66
C SER A 104 -13.86 14.75 4.61
N ALA A 105 -14.61 15.85 4.79
CA ALA A 105 -14.77 16.90 3.76
C ALA A 105 -13.49 17.70 3.48
N GLY A 106 -12.54 17.76 4.42
CA GLY A 106 -11.27 18.46 4.23
C GLY A 106 -10.13 17.61 3.71
N ILE A 107 -10.39 16.36 3.31
CA ILE A 107 -9.36 15.43 2.85
C ILE A 107 -9.22 15.52 1.33
N SER A 108 -7.99 15.65 0.86
CA SER A 108 -7.60 15.62 -0.55
C SER A 108 -6.55 14.55 -0.80
N MET A 109 -6.34 14.21 -2.06
CA MET A 109 -5.27 13.30 -2.47
C MET A 109 -4.24 14.06 -3.29
N LEU A 110 -2.98 13.99 -2.90
CA LEU A 110 -1.84 14.53 -3.64
C LEU A 110 -0.93 13.41 -4.09
N LEU A 111 -0.41 13.53 -5.30
CA LEU A 111 0.69 12.70 -5.77
C LEU A 111 2.02 13.43 -5.48
N ILE A 112 2.88 12.83 -4.68
CA ILE A 112 4.15 13.44 -4.26
C ILE A 112 5.30 12.69 -4.89
N PRO A 113 6.20 13.38 -5.64
CA PRO A 113 7.44 12.75 -6.12
C PRO A 113 8.31 12.28 -4.96
N GLY A 114 8.82 11.06 -5.03
CA GLY A 114 9.56 10.44 -3.95
C GLY A 114 10.92 11.10 -3.63
N HIS A 115 11.43 11.91 -4.53
CA HIS A 115 12.67 12.68 -4.35
C HIS A 115 12.45 14.13 -3.86
N SER A 116 11.22 14.48 -3.49
CA SER A 116 10.87 15.84 -3.05
C SER A 116 11.71 16.27 -1.84
N PRO A 117 12.32 17.45 -1.86
CA PRO A 117 13.01 18.02 -0.69
C PRO A 117 12.06 18.12 0.51
N GLY A 118 12.55 17.79 1.71
CA GLY A 118 11.75 17.77 2.94
C GLY A 118 11.03 16.45 3.20
N LEU A 119 11.03 15.49 2.27
CA LEU A 119 10.56 14.13 2.50
C LEU A 119 11.68 13.28 3.11
N SER A 120 11.47 12.79 4.30
CA SER A 120 12.36 11.82 4.95
C SER A 120 11.66 10.48 5.17
N ARG A 121 12.45 9.41 5.19
CA ARG A 121 11.98 8.02 5.23
C ARG A 121 12.73 7.23 6.29
N THR A 122 12.00 6.51 7.13
CA THR A 122 12.58 5.59 8.11
C THR A 122 12.02 4.22 7.85
N ARG A 123 12.91 3.24 7.69
CA ARG A 123 12.51 1.83 7.53
C ARG A 123 11.90 1.31 8.82
N LEU A 124 10.80 0.58 8.71
CA LEU A 124 10.19 -0.15 9.81
C LEU A 124 10.63 -1.62 9.77
N ASP A 125 11.09 -2.13 10.90
CA ASP A 125 11.36 -3.56 11.07
C ASP A 125 10.06 -4.34 11.18
N LYS A 126 10.02 -5.52 10.53
CA LYS A 126 8.83 -6.35 10.45
C LYS A 126 9.13 -7.78 10.86
N MET A 127 8.13 -8.45 11.42
CA MET A 127 8.20 -9.87 11.75
C MET A 127 8.06 -10.78 10.52
N GLY A 128 7.43 -10.29 9.44
CA GLY A 128 7.19 -11.07 8.22
C GLY A 128 7.25 -10.20 6.96
N TRP A 129 7.11 -10.84 5.80
CA TRP A 129 7.16 -10.21 4.47
C TRP A 129 8.45 -9.41 4.24
N LEU A 130 9.57 -9.99 4.61
CA LEU A 130 10.87 -9.30 4.72
C LEU A 130 11.41 -8.75 3.40
N CYS A 131 11.02 -9.31 2.25
CA CYS A 131 11.40 -8.82 0.93
C CYS A 131 10.58 -7.61 0.45
N SER A 132 9.53 -7.19 1.18
CA SER A 132 8.83 -5.93 0.99
C SER A 132 9.30 -4.93 2.04
N ASP A 133 9.69 -3.72 1.65
CA ASP A 133 9.97 -2.65 2.60
C ASP A 133 8.68 -1.99 3.09
N THR A 134 8.74 -1.43 4.28
CA THR A 134 7.68 -0.63 4.88
C THR A 134 8.31 0.56 5.56
N ALA A 135 7.78 1.75 5.32
CA ALA A 135 8.37 3.00 5.79
C ALA A 135 7.44 3.79 6.71
N HIS A 136 8.07 4.56 7.57
CA HIS A 136 7.54 5.78 8.15
C HIS A 136 8.03 6.95 7.29
N LEU A 137 7.12 7.77 6.81
CA LEU A 137 7.37 8.95 5.99
C LEU A 137 7.10 10.20 6.81
N ARG A 138 8.03 11.16 6.77
CA ARG A 138 7.84 12.48 7.36
C ARG A 138 7.96 13.55 6.28
N PHE A 139 7.00 14.44 6.27
CA PHE A 139 6.91 15.59 5.38
C PHE A 139 7.20 16.87 6.20
N ASP A 140 8.26 17.56 5.85
CA ASP A 140 8.66 18.81 6.47
C ASP A 140 8.75 19.90 5.39
N ASN A 141 7.68 20.68 5.27
CA ASN A 141 7.54 21.71 4.25
C ASN A 141 7.77 21.20 2.81
N VAL A 142 7.31 19.99 2.51
CA VAL A 142 7.44 19.40 1.18
C VAL A 142 6.60 20.19 0.20
N ARG A 143 7.25 20.82 -0.79
CA ARG A 143 6.60 21.59 -1.84
C ARG A 143 6.19 20.68 -2.99
N VAL A 144 4.90 20.69 -3.32
CA VAL A 144 4.29 19.82 -4.33
C VAL A 144 3.49 20.69 -5.32
N PRO A 145 3.81 20.67 -6.61
CA PRO A 145 3.04 21.41 -7.62
C PRO A 145 1.55 21.04 -7.61
N ALA A 146 0.66 22.05 -7.68
CA ALA A 146 -0.79 21.85 -7.62
C ALA A 146 -1.33 20.96 -8.74
N ARG A 147 -0.60 20.82 -9.85
CA ARG A 147 -0.94 19.87 -10.93
C ARG A 147 -0.99 18.41 -10.48
N TYR A 148 -0.38 18.08 -9.34
CA TYR A 148 -0.40 16.75 -8.74
C TYR A 148 -1.56 16.53 -7.77
N LEU A 149 -2.52 17.45 -7.68
CA LEU A 149 -3.78 17.18 -7.01
C LEU A 149 -4.57 16.13 -7.81
N LEU A 150 -5.02 15.09 -7.14
CA LEU A 150 -5.83 14.04 -7.75
C LEU A 150 -7.31 14.36 -7.50
N GLY A 151 -8.01 14.69 -8.58
CA GLY A 151 -9.39 15.18 -8.52
C GLY A 151 -9.49 16.62 -8.00
N GLU A 152 -10.44 16.87 -7.11
CA GLU A 152 -10.70 18.18 -6.51
C GLU A 152 -10.31 18.21 -5.03
N GLU A 153 -10.05 19.41 -4.49
CA GLU A 153 -9.88 19.57 -3.04
C GLU A 153 -11.13 19.08 -2.30
N GLY A 154 -10.92 18.38 -1.18
CA GLY A 154 -12.00 17.80 -0.38
C GLY A 154 -12.59 16.49 -0.94
N ALA A 155 -12.21 16.06 -2.14
CA ALA A 155 -12.70 14.80 -2.73
C ALA A 155 -11.95 13.55 -2.25
N GLY A 156 -10.86 13.72 -1.52
CA GLY A 156 -9.90 12.64 -1.19
C GLY A 156 -10.52 11.48 -0.41
N PHE A 157 -11.42 11.74 0.52
CA PHE A 157 -12.05 10.65 1.28
C PHE A 157 -12.85 9.70 0.35
N ARG A 158 -13.59 10.25 -0.61
CA ARG A 158 -14.33 9.45 -1.59
C ARG A 158 -13.39 8.64 -2.48
N ILE A 159 -12.28 9.24 -2.90
CA ILE A 159 -11.25 8.56 -3.70
C ILE A 159 -10.65 7.39 -2.92
N ILE A 160 -10.30 7.59 -1.64
CA ILE A 160 -9.77 6.54 -0.75
C ILE A 160 -10.77 5.39 -0.61
N MET A 161 -12.04 5.69 -0.34
CA MET A 161 -13.05 4.65 -0.15
C MET A 161 -13.29 3.82 -1.42
N ALA A 162 -13.30 4.47 -2.58
CA ALA A 162 -13.41 3.79 -3.86
C ALA A 162 -12.20 2.86 -4.11
N ASN A 163 -10.98 3.34 -3.84
CA ASN A 163 -9.75 2.56 -3.97
C ASN A 163 -9.76 1.33 -3.04
N PHE A 164 -10.13 1.51 -1.77
CA PHE A 164 -10.18 0.44 -0.78
C PHE A 164 -11.17 -0.69 -1.10
N ASN A 165 -12.19 -0.45 -1.92
CA ASN A 165 -13.10 -1.51 -2.32
C ASN A 165 -12.37 -2.59 -3.13
N GLY A 166 -11.52 -2.20 -4.09
CA GLY A 166 -10.68 -3.14 -4.83
C GLY A 166 -9.67 -3.87 -3.96
N GLU A 167 -9.04 -3.14 -3.02
CA GLU A 167 -8.06 -3.72 -2.09
C GLU A 167 -8.69 -4.77 -1.17
N ARG A 168 -9.87 -4.52 -0.62
CA ARG A 168 -10.58 -5.47 0.24
C ARG A 168 -10.85 -6.79 -0.46
N PHE A 169 -11.29 -6.76 -1.73
CA PHE A 169 -11.47 -7.98 -2.52
C PHE A 169 -10.16 -8.71 -2.79
N GLY A 170 -9.12 -7.99 -3.17
CA GLY A 170 -7.80 -8.56 -3.41
C GLY A 170 -7.20 -9.22 -2.16
N LEU A 171 -7.32 -8.57 -1.00
CA LEU A 171 -6.86 -9.11 0.28
C LEU A 171 -7.66 -10.34 0.71
N ALA A 172 -8.99 -10.35 0.52
CA ALA A 172 -9.84 -11.49 0.84
C ALA A 172 -9.47 -12.71 -0.03
N ALA A 173 -9.28 -12.50 -1.34
CA ALA A 173 -8.84 -13.55 -2.26
C ALA A 173 -7.44 -14.08 -1.90
N SER A 174 -6.52 -13.19 -1.53
CA SER A 174 -5.17 -13.57 -1.09
C SER A 174 -5.21 -14.39 0.20
N ALA A 175 -6.02 -13.99 1.18
CA ALA A 175 -6.18 -14.71 2.44
C ALA A 175 -6.73 -16.13 2.21
N LEU A 176 -7.71 -16.29 1.30
CA LEU A 176 -8.24 -17.60 0.93
C LEU A 176 -7.16 -18.47 0.27
N GLY A 177 -6.41 -17.93 -0.67
CA GLY A 177 -5.31 -18.66 -1.33
C GLY A 177 -4.20 -19.07 -0.37
N PHE A 178 -3.86 -18.23 0.62
CA PHE A 178 -2.92 -18.61 1.68
C PHE A 178 -3.49 -19.72 2.58
N ALA A 179 -4.78 -19.63 2.95
CA ALA A 179 -5.42 -20.67 3.77
C ALA A 179 -5.45 -22.03 3.04
N GLU A 180 -5.76 -22.04 1.75
CA GLU A 180 -5.70 -23.27 0.92
C GLU A 180 -4.29 -23.84 0.84
N ALA A 181 -3.28 -23.00 0.59
CA ALA A 181 -1.88 -23.43 0.56
C ALA A 181 -1.42 -24.02 1.91
N CYS A 182 -1.77 -23.39 3.03
CA CYS A 182 -1.46 -23.90 4.36
C CYS A 182 -2.17 -25.23 4.64
N TYR A 183 -3.43 -25.37 4.23
CA TYR A 183 -4.19 -26.59 4.40
C TYR A 183 -3.57 -27.75 3.61
N ASP A 184 -3.25 -27.54 2.34
CA ASP A 184 -2.67 -28.54 1.46
C ASP A 184 -1.28 -28.97 1.95
N GLU A 185 -0.41 -28.02 2.30
CA GLU A 185 0.98 -28.31 2.68
C GLU A 185 1.10 -28.85 4.10
N ALA A 186 0.49 -28.19 5.07
CA ALA A 186 0.67 -28.56 6.48
C ALA A 186 -0.18 -29.74 6.92
N CYS A 187 -1.36 -29.94 6.35
CA CYS A 187 -2.27 -31.00 6.81
C CYS A 187 -2.21 -32.25 5.95
N TYR A 188 -2.22 -32.10 4.64
CA TYR A 188 -2.30 -33.26 3.73
C TYR A 188 -0.92 -33.80 3.38
N ASP A 189 -0.02 -32.97 2.87
CA ASP A 189 1.28 -33.42 2.37
C ASP A 189 2.15 -33.95 3.51
N GLU A 190 2.18 -33.30 4.66
CA GLU A 190 2.91 -33.76 5.85
C GLU A 190 2.32 -35.05 6.42
N ALA A 191 0.99 -35.14 6.54
CA ALA A 191 0.33 -36.36 7.01
C ALA A 191 0.58 -37.52 6.09
N LEU A 192 0.54 -37.31 4.76
CA LEU A 192 0.82 -38.33 3.76
C LEU A 192 2.30 -38.73 3.76
N ALA A 193 3.22 -37.79 3.89
CA ALA A 193 4.65 -38.06 3.99
C ALA A 193 4.96 -38.91 5.23
N TRP A 194 4.36 -38.54 6.37
CA TRP A 194 4.51 -39.33 7.61
C TRP A 194 3.92 -40.73 7.46
N ALA A 195 2.72 -40.91 6.89
CA ALA A 195 2.09 -42.17 6.69
C ALA A 195 2.88 -43.14 5.76
N ARG A 196 3.63 -42.58 4.81
CA ARG A 196 4.56 -43.34 3.94
C ARG A 196 5.82 -43.77 4.67
N GLN A 197 6.29 -43.04 5.66
CA GLN A 197 7.50 -43.36 6.43
C GLN A 197 7.20 -44.22 7.65
N ARG A 198 6.07 -44.05 8.30
CA ARG A 198 5.67 -44.80 9.48
C ARG A 198 5.34 -46.25 9.13
N LYS A 199 6.07 -47.21 9.69
CA LYS A 199 5.80 -48.65 9.54
C LYS A 199 5.06 -49.17 10.76
N THR A 200 4.02 -49.96 10.52
CA THR A 200 3.29 -50.79 11.49
C THR A 200 3.08 -52.16 10.91
N PHE A 201 3.20 -53.22 11.71
CA PHE A 201 3.05 -54.61 11.27
C PHE A 201 3.87 -54.98 10.02
N GLY A 202 5.04 -54.34 9.82
CA GLY A 202 5.98 -54.63 8.73
C GLY A 202 5.74 -53.84 7.42
N ALA A 203 4.65 -53.09 7.28
CA ALA A 203 4.33 -52.32 6.09
C ALA A 203 4.17 -50.82 6.43
N ALA A 204 4.25 -49.93 5.43
CA ALA A 204 3.99 -48.52 5.63
C ALA A 204 2.53 -48.28 6.02
N LEU A 205 2.27 -47.24 6.86
CA LEU A 205 0.91 -47.00 7.36
C LEU A 205 -0.09 -46.79 6.22
N VAL A 206 0.34 -46.14 5.14
CA VAL A 206 -0.46 -45.91 3.92
C VAL A 206 -0.83 -47.21 3.15
N GLU A 207 -0.18 -48.33 3.44
CA GLU A 207 -0.40 -49.61 2.77
C GLU A 207 -1.43 -50.51 3.50
N HIS A 208 -1.97 -50.07 4.62
CA HIS A 208 -2.91 -50.81 5.46
C HIS A 208 -4.38 -50.62 5.13
N GLN A 209 -4.70 -50.13 3.97
CA GLN A 209 -6.09 -49.96 3.51
C GLN A 209 -6.59 -51.18 2.74
#